data_f63ef844c020df5f042230782a89a3c7
#
_entry.id   f63ef844c020df5f042230782a89a3c7
#
_cell.length_a   1.000
_cell.length_b   1.000
_cell.length_c   1.000
_cell.angle_alpha   90.00
_cell.angle_beta   90.00
_cell.angle_gamma   90.00
#
_symmetry.space_group_name_H-M   'P 1'
#
loop_
_entity.id
_entity.type
_entity.pdbx_description
1 polymer ?
#
loop_
_entity_poly.entity_id
_entity_poly.type
_entity_poly.pdbx_seq_one_letter_code
_entity_poly.pdbx_strand_id
1 'polypeptide(L)'
;MSNCPVCGAEYIEEKAELCSICGWDLTPYPQRAKPSKTYLKKEQVRLQWAKQMWELTRNQQNWSAKLDELQGELQQGAIARTYLQSQLEWVLYRLEQLNPEFIVSTLQRLEDKIGAIPDKTPAISEVGMDYRQLTKLLETGKWRKADEHTWEILLQIAVREDEGWLSAADIDSFPPTDLRTIDQLWQQYSSGRFGLSVQQQIWESTEANYTEFCDRVGWRVKENWKYYSELSFNENAPPGHLPVTAWRQRACYGAGKLTAAENFARIAAKLATGDR
;
A
#
# COMPACT_ATOMS: atom_id res chain seq x y z
N MET A 1 -24.06 -14.29 47.69
CA MET A 1 -22.92 -13.42 47.39
C MET A 1 -23.37 -11.98 47.46
N SER A 2 -22.61 -11.14 48.14
CA SER A 2 -22.91 -9.71 48.29
C SER A 2 -21.78 -8.89 47.77
N ASN A 3 -22.04 -7.63 47.44
CA ASN A 3 -21.03 -6.76 46.86
C ASN A 3 -20.51 -5.74 47.87
N CYS A 4 -19.23 -5.54 47.92
CA CYS A 4 -18.60 -4.52 48.77
C CYS A 4 -19.19 -3.14 48.46
N PRO A 5 -19.68 -2.40 49.46
CA PRO A 5 -20.33 -1.12 49.25
C PRO A 5 -19.38 -0.01 48.78
N VAL A 6 -18.04 -0.21 48.89
CA VAL A 6 -17.01 0.75 48.48
C VAL A 6 -16.55 0.47 47.03
N CYS A 7 -16.02 -0.72 46.78
CA CYS A 7 -15.37 -1.06 45.51
C CYS A 7 -16.19 -1.94 44.57
N GLY A 8 -17.33 -2.46 45.01
CA GLY A 8 -18.20 -3.34 44.21
C GLY A 8 -17.73 -4.80 44.11
N ALA A 9 -16.61 -5.18 44.71
CA ALA A 9 -16.08 -6.55 44.64
C ALA A 9 -17.04 -7.53 45.30
N GLU A 10 -17.25 -8.70 44.71
CA GLU A 10 -18.05 -9.77 45.28
C GLU A 10 -17.39 -10.43 46.46
N TYR A 11 -18.17 -10.74 47.51
CA TYR A 11 -17.67 -11.47 48.68
C TYR A 11 -18.75 -12.45 49.19
N ILE A 12 -18.31 -13.41 50.02
CA ILE A 12 -19.22 -14.37 50.64
C ILE A 12 -19.50 -13.85 52.06
N GLU A 13 -20.75 -13.52 52.36
CA GLU A 13 -21.21 -13.19 53.72
C GLU A 13 -20.80 -14.32 54.66
N GLU A 14 -20.48 -14.02 55.89
CA GLU A 14 -20.00 -14.94 56.91
C GLU A 14 -18.54 -15.43 56.80
N LYS A 15 -17.84 -15.20 55.68
CA LYS A 15 -16.44 -15.61 55.52
C LYS A 15 -15.44 -14.45 55.47
N ALA A 16 -15.91 -13.26 55.14
CA ALA A 16 -15.04 -12.11 54.97
C ALA A 16 -15.38 -10.99 55.97
N GLU A 17 -14.49 -10.67 56.85
CA GLU A 17 -14.59 -9.51 57.75
C GLU A 17 -14.17 -8.21 57.06
N LEU A 18 -13.21 -8.28 56.14
CA LEU A 18 -12.71 -7.16 55.39
C LEU A 18 -12.75 -7.47 53.88
N CYS A 19 -13.04 -6.46 53.09
CA CYS A 19 -12.94 -6.58 51.63
C CYS A 19 -11.48 -6.78 51.20
N SER A 20 -11.18 -7.88 50.50
CA SER A 20 -9.83 -8.22 50.05
C SER A 20 -9.26 -7.22 49.04
N ILE A 21 -10.12 -6.42 48.39
CA ILE A 21 -9.72 -5.47 47.36
C ILE A 21 -9.47 -4.07 47.94
N CYS A 22 -10.39 -3.53 48.77
CA CYS A 22 -10.29 -2.16 49.28
C CYS A 22 -10.11 -2.05 50.81
N GLY A 23 -10.08 -3.17 51.52
CA GLY A 23 -9.93 -3.21 52.96
C GLY A 23 -11.15 -2.70 53.75
N TRP A 24 -12.32 -2.48 53.08
CA TRP A 24 -13.52 -2.03 53.77
C TRP A 24 -14.04 -3.11 54.73
N ASP A 25 -14.43 -2.67 55.93
CA ASP A 25 -15.06 -3.54 56.96
C ASP A 25 -16.43 -4.00 56.48
N LEU A 26 -16.56 -5.31 56.31
CA LEU A 26 -17.79 -5.98 55.82
C LEU A 26 -18.60 -6.62 56.96
N THR A 27 -18.11 -6.49 58.20
CA THR A 27 -18.81 -7.11 59.35
C THR A 27 -20.18 -6.52 59.54
N PRO A 28 -21.23 -7.38 59.62
CA PRO A 28 -22.59 -6.90 59.86
C PRO A 28 -22.71 -6.29 61.26
N TYR A 29 -23.55 -5.25 61.37
CA TYR A 29 -23.83 -4.66 62.68
C TYR A 29 -24.30 -5.71 63.67
N PRO A 30 -23.90 -5.61 64.93
CA PRO A 30 -24.43 -6.53 65.93
C PRO A 30 -25.95 -6.43 65.98
N GLN A 31 -26.62 -7.54 65.75
CA GLN A 31 -28.09 -7.65 65.62
C GLN A 31 -28.87 -7.21 66.87
N ARG A 32 -28.20 -6.95 67.99
CA ARG A 32 -28.85 -6.67 69.28
C ARG A 32 -29.17 -5.21 69.61
N ALA A 33 -28.74 -4.25 68.78
CA ALA A 33 -29.05 -2.85 68.99
C ALA A 33 -29.33 -2.15 67.66
N LYS A 34 -30.53 -1.56 67.54
CA LYS A 34 -30.82 -0.67 66.39
C LYS A 34 -29.91 0.54 66.44
N PRO A 35 -29.09 0.77 65.41
CA PRO A 35 -28.15 1.90 65.42
C PRO A 35 -28.88 3.24 65.53
N SER A 36 -28.36 4.18 66.29
CA SER A 36 -28.93 5.51 66.46
C SER A 36 -28.91 6.26 65.11
N LYS A 37 -29.84 7.20 64.91
CA LYS A 37 -29.88 8.05 63.71
C LYS A 37 -28.53 8.82 63.50
N THR A 38 -27.89 9.19 64.57
CA THR A 38 -26.58 9.88 64.52
C THR A 38 -25.47 8.96 64.06
N TYR A 39 -25.48 7.70 64.46
CA TYR A 39 -24.56 6.69 64.02
C TYR A 39 -24.69 6.41 62.50
N LEU A 40 -25.92 6.20 62.05
CA LEU A 40 -26.19 5.96 60.63
C LEU A 40 -25.74 7.11 59.74
N LYS A 41 -25.90 8.35 60.18
CA LYS A 41 -25.35 9.52 59.47
C LYS A 41 -23.85 9.50 59.37
N LYS A 42 -23.14 9.15 60.49
CA LYS A 42 -21.66 9.05 60.49
C LYS A 42 -21.17 7.96 59.53
N GLU A 43 -21.86 6.80 59.53
CA GLU A 43 -21.48 5.70 58.62
C GLU A 43 -21.74 6.04 57.15
N GLN A 44 -22.80 6.78 56.82
CA GLN A 44 -23.02 7.26 55.45
C GLN A 44 -21.86 8.20 54.99
N VAL A 45 -21.45 9.10 55.85
CA VAL A 45 -20.31 10.00 55.55
C VAL A 45 -19.00 9.20 55.38
N ARG A 46 -18.74 8.22 56.26
CA ARG A 46 -17.57 7.35 56.20
C ARG A 46 -17.58 6.53 54.89
N LEU A 47 -18.70 5.97 54.52
CA LEU A 47 -18.83 5.22 53.25
C LEU A 47 -18.64 6.11 52.04
N GLN A 48 -19.22 7.30 52.02
CA GLN A 48 -19.02 8.25 50.93
C GLN A 48 -17.58 8.68 50.78
N TRP A 49 -16.88 8.97 51.89
CA TRP A 49 -15.47 9.27 51.88
C TRP A 49 -14.64 8.08 51.38
N ALA A 50 -14.92 6.86 51.82
CA ALA A 50 -14.19 5.67 51.40
C ALA A 50 -14.38 5.41 49.88
N LYS A 51 -15.57 5.64 49.32
CA LYS A 51 -15.78 5.57 47.87
C LYS A 51 -14.96 6.57 47.10
N GLN A 52 -14.92 7.82 47.55
CA GLN A 52 -14.10 8.87 46.94
C GLN A 52 -12.61 8.53 46.98
N MET A 53 -12.13 8.05 48.11
CA MET A 53 -10.72 7.65 48.27
C MET A 53 -10.39 6.45 47.35
N TRP A 54 -11.29 5.49 47.26
CA TRP A 54 -11.11 4.35 46.37
C TRP A 54 -11.03 4.76 44.90
N GLU A 55 -11.90 5.65 44.44
CA GLU A 55 -11.84 6.20 43.09
C GLU A 55 -10.55 6.96 42.81
N LEU A 56 -10.08 7.75 43.76
CA LEU A 56 -8.78 8.45 43.65
C LEU A 56 -7.62 7.46 43.54
N THR A 57 -7.61 6.43 44.37
CA THR A 57 -6.55 5.39 44.35
C THR A 57 -6.57 4.63 43.02
N ARG A 58 -7.74 4.27 42.53
CA ARG A 58 -7.90 3.60 41.24
C ARG A 58 -7.43 4.48 40.09
N ASN A 59 -7.77 5.77 40.09
CA ASN A 59 -7.30 6.72 39.09
C ASN A 59 -5.78 6.88 39.13
N GLN A 60 -5.19 6.96 40.34
CA GLN A 60 -3.74 7.05 40.49
C GLN A 60 -3.00 5.82 39.92
N GLN A 61 -3.53 4.61 40.11
CA GLN A 61 -2.99 3.39 39.51
C GLN A 61 -3.08 3.40 37.99
N ASN A 62 -4.21 3.88 37.43
CA ASN A 62 -4.37 4.02 35.99
C ASN A 62 -3.38 5.03 35.39
N TRP A 63 -3.13 6.14 36.08
CA TRP A 63 -2.12 7.13 35.66
C TRP A 63 -0.70 6.57 35.70
N SER A 64 -0.34 5.79 36.72
CA SER A 64 0.96 5.13 36.78
C SER A 64 1.15 4.18 35.60
N ALA A 65 0.20 3.32 35.31
CA ALA A 65 0.26 2.40 34.18
C ALA A 65 0.40 3.16 32.83
N LYS A 66 -0.31 4.29 32.68
CA LYS A 66 -0.21 5.11 31.45
C LYS A 66 1.15 5.83 31.34
N LEU A 67 1.73 6.23 32.45
CA LEU A 67 3.09 6.80 32.47
C LEU A 67 4.14 5.76 32.08
N ASP A 68 4.03 4.52 32.58
CA ASP A 68 4.92 3.43 32.22
C ASP A 68 4.83 3.09 30.72
N GLU A 69 3.62 3.07 30.17
CA GLU A 69 3.38 2.89 28.73
C GLU A 69 4.06 3.99 27.92
N LEU A 70 3.83 5.27 28.27
CA LEU A 70 4.42 6.42 27.57
C LEU A 70 5.95 6.45 27.68
N GLN A 71 6.52 6.04 28.83
CA GLN A 71 7.97 5.90 28.99
C GLN A 71 8.52 4.82 28.04
N GLY A 72 7.82 3.70 27.91
CA GLY A 72 8.17 2.64 26.96
C GLY A 72 8.18 3.13 25.51
N GLU A 73 7.15 3.86 25.09
CA GLU A 73 7.08 4.46 23.75
C GLU A 73 8.21 5.46 23.49
N LEU A 74 8.52 6.32 24.47
CA LEU A 74 9.63 7.27 24.38
C LEU A 74 10.98 6.56 24.26
N GLN A 75 11.18 5.47 24.98
CA GLN A 75 12.42 4.70 24.94
C GLN A 75 12.58 3.99 23.59
N GLN A 76 11.51 3.40 23.05
CA GLN A 76 11.52 2.82 21.70
C GLN A 76 11.79 3.89 20.62
N GLY A 77 11.17 5.05 20.74
CA GLY A 77 11.43 6.20 19.86
C GLY A 77 12.87 6.69 19.92
N ALA A 78 13.49 6.67 21.09
CA ALA A 78 14.90 7.02 21.27
C ALA A 78 15.83 6.02 20.56
N ILE A 79 15.58 4.71 20.71
CA ILE A 79 16.33 3.65 20.03
C ILE A 79 16.22 3.78 18.52
N ALA A 80 15.00 3.99 17.99
CA ALA A 80 14.77 4.18 16.56
C ALA A 80 15.53 5.41 16.03
N ARG A 81 15.54 6.51 16.79
CA ARG A 81 16.28 7.73 16.42
C ARG A 81 17.78 7.47 16.35
N THR A 82 18.35 6.79 17.34
CA THR A 82 19.77 6.44 17.34
C THR A 82 20.13 5.55 16.15
N TYR A 83 19.27 4.58 15.83
CA TYR A 83 19.47 3.74 14.64
C TYR A 83 19.47 4.57 13.35
N LEU A 84 18.50 5.46 13.16
CA LEU A 84 18.42 6.34 11.99
C LEU A 84 19.63 7.29 11.90
N GLN A 85 20.12 7.81 13.04
CA GLN A 85 21.33 8.62 13.08
C GLN A 85 22.55 7.83 12.60
N SER A 86 22.72 6.59 13.07
CA SER A 86 23.85 5.76 12.62
C SER A 86 23.77 5.42 11.14
N GLN A 87 22.57 5.21 10.58
CA GLN A 87 22.38 5.00 9.13
C GLN A 87 22.73 6.27 8.35
N LEU A 88 22.31 7.43 8.83
CA LEU A 88 22.62 8.71 8.19
C LEU A 88 24.14 8.97 8.20
N GLU A 89 24.83 8.77 9.34
CA GLU A 89 26.28 8.91 9.42
C GLU A 89 27.00 7.96 8.47
N TRP A 90 26.53 6.70 8.37
CA TRP A 90 27.09 5.76 7.41
C TRP A 90 26.91 6.23 5.96
N VAL A 91 25.72 6.73 5.60
CA VAL A 91 25.45 7.27 4.25
C VAL A 91 26.34 8.48 3.98
N LEU A 92 26.45 9.42 4.93
CA LEU A 92 27.32 10.59 4.80
C LEU A 92 28.79 10.17 4.62
N TYR A 93 29.28 9.23 5.43
CA TYR A 93 30.62 8.67 5.25
C TYR A 93 30.81 8.05 3.87
N ARG A 94 29.84 7.30 3.38
CA ARG A 94 29.91 6.72 2.02
C ARG A 94 29.91 7.80 0.93
N LEU A 95 29.13 8.86 1.11
CA LEU A 95 29.14 10.01 0.16
C LEU A 95 30.48 10.75 0.17
N GLU A 96 31.09 10.94 1.34
CA GLU A 96 32.43 11.56 1.45
C GLU A 96 33.54 10.72 0.78
N GLN A 97 33.36 9.38 0.77
CA GLN A 97 34.32 8.48 0.07
C GLN A 97 34.12 8.48 -1.45
N LEU A 98 33.01 9.02 -1.96
CA LEU A 98 32.80 9.18 -3.39
C LEU A 98 33.63 10.37 -3.88
N ASN A 99 34.64 10.09 -4.69
CA ASN A 99 35.39 11.14 -5.34
C ASN A 99 34.47 11.88 -6.33
N PRO A 100 34.13 13.17 -6.09
CA PRO A 100 33.22 13.91 -6.97
C PRO A 100 33.74 14.00 -8.42
N GLU A 101 35.04 14.11 -8.60
CA GLU A 101 35.66 14.16 -9.94
C GLU A 101 35.50 12.83 -10.68
N PHE A 102 35.62 11.70 -9.97
CA PHE A 102 35.38 10.39 -10.57
C PHE A 102 33.91 10.20 -10.96
N ILE A 103 32.98 10.68 -10.14
CA ILE A 103 31.54 10.62 -10.46
C ILE A 103 31.23 11.47 -11.68
N VAL A 104 31.69 12.73 -11.70
CA VAL A 104 31.47 13.64 -12.83
C VAL A 104 32.10 13.06 -14.11
N SER A 105 33.33 12.57 -14.06
CA SER A 105 33.99 11.96 -15.22
C SER A 105 33.30 10.67 -15.69
N THR A 106 32.72 9.90 -14.76
CA THR A 106 31.99 8.69 -15.10
C THR A 106 30.64 9.02 -15.70
N LEU A 107 29.92 10.02 -15.16
CA LEU A 107 28.67 10.52 -15.74
C LEU A 107 28.89 11.09 -17.13
N GLN A 108 29.94 11.92 -17.31
CA GLN A 108 30.31 12.46 -18.63
C GLN A 108 30.60 11.35 -19.65
N ARG A 109 31.34 10.32 -19.22
CA ARG A 109 31.62 9.16 -20.07
C ARG A 109 30.39 8.32 -20.38
N LEU A 110 29.40 8.29 -19.46
CA LEU A 110 28.11 7.65 -19.70
C LEU A 110 27.25 8.49 -20.63
N GLU A 111 27.23 9.81 -20.46
CA GLU A 111 26.56 10.75 -21.38
C GLU A 111 27.12 10.65 -22.80
N ASP A 112 28.47 10.60 -22.94
CA ASP A 112 29.12 10.41 -24.24
C ASP A 112 28.75 9.05 -24.87
N LYS A 113 28.65 8.00 -24.06
CA LYS A 113 28.22 6.68 -24.54
C LYS A 113 26.72 6.65 -24.90
N ILE A 114 25.86 7.32 -24.13
CA ILE A 114 24.44 7.47 -24.42
C ILE A 114 24.23 8.31 -25.67
N GLY A 115 25.01 9.39 -25.85
CA GLY A 115 25.00 10.20 -27.07
C GLY A 115 25.55 9.46 -28.32
N ALA A 116 26.36 8.42 -28.12
CA ALA A 116 26.84 7.54 -29.20
C ALA A 116 25.90 6.35 -29.49
N ILE A 117 24.89 6.08 -28.61
CA ILE A 117 23.85 5.11 -28.89
C ILE A 117 22.93 5.76 -29.94
N PRO A 118 22.70 5.13 -31.10
CA PRO A 118 21.72 5.66 -32.04
C PRO A 118 20.39 5.89 -31.32
N ASP A 119 19.80 7.04 -31.56
CA ASP A 119 18.58 7.59 -30.89
C ASP A 119 17.38 6.66 -30.96
N LYS A 120 17.55 5.48 -31.52
CA LYS A 120 16.50 4.43 -31.63
C LYS A 120 17.09 3.09 -31.18
N THR A 121 16.72 2.66 -29.99
CA THR A 121 16.94 1.27 -29.59
C THR A 121 16.32 0.35 -30.64
N PRO A 122 17.08 -0.57 -31.25
CA PRO A 122 16.50 -1.48 -32.24
C PRO A 122 15.40 -2.30 -31.57
N ALA A 123 14.21 -2.28 -32.15
CA ALA A 123 13.10 -3.09 -31.68
C ALA A 123 13.43 -4.57 -31.89
N ILE A 124 13.75 -5.27 -30.81
CA ILE A 124 14.13 -6.69 -30.82
C ILE A 124 12.88 -7.53 -30.62
N SER A 125 12.72 -8.60 -31.40
CA SER A 125 11.64 -9.57 -31.24
C SER A 125 12.19 -10.98 -31.13
N GLU A 126 11.65 -11.75 -30.20
CA GLU A 126 11.96 -13.15 -30.03
C GLU A 126 11.21 -14.02 -31.08
N VAL A 127 10.05 -13.56 -31.53
CA VAL A 127 9.20 -14.25 -32.51
C VAL A 127 9.24 -13.65 -33.94
N GLY A 128 10.10 -12.65 -34.17
CA GLY A 128 10.24 -11.99 -35.47
C GLY A 128 9.20 -10.94 -35.78
N MET A 129 8.56 -10.34 -34.74
CA MET A 129 7.56 -9.27 -34.92
C MET A 129 8.19 -8.00 -35.48
N ASP A 130 7.48 -7.35 -36.41
CA ASP A 130 7.87 -6.07 -37.00
C ASP A 130 7.26 -4.89 -36.23
N TYR A 131 8.09 -4.16 -35.51
CA TYR A 131 7.67 -2.99 -34.72
C TYR A 131 7.77 -1.65 -35.44
N ARG A 132 8.18 -1.61 -36.72
CA ARG A 132 8.41 -0.34 -37.47
C ARG A 132 7.15 0.51 -37.55
N GLN A 133 5.99 -0.10 -37.69
CA GLN A 133 4.71 0.62 -37.75
C GLN A 133 4.36 1.22 -36.38
N LEU A 134 4.52 0.47 -35.29
CA LEU A 134 4.31 0.97 -33.93
C LEU A 134 5.23 2.14 -33.64
N THR A 135 6.53 1.99 -33.94
CA THR A 135 7.54 3.04 -33.81
C THR A 135 7.11 4.31 -34.52
N LYS A 136 6.71 4.23 -35.79
CA LYS A 136 6.25 5.39 -36.56
C LYS A 136 5.00 6.06 -36.02
N LEU A 137 4.06 5.27 -35.48
CA LEU A 137 2.83 5.81 -34.88
C LEU A 137 3.14 6.57 -33.57
N LEU A 138 4.02 6.02 -32.74
CA LEU A 138 4.49 6.66 -31.50
C LEU A 138 5.31 7.90 -31.78
N GLU A 139 6.26 7.85 -32.71
CA GLU A 139 7.10 8.98 -33.15
C GLU A 139 6.27 10.16 -33.68
N THR A 140 5.15 9.88 -34.31
CA THR A 140 4.25 10.91 -34.87
C THR A 140 3.12 11.32 -33.91
N GLY A 141 3.15 10.88 -32.66
CA GLY A 141 2.14 11.22 -31.64
C GLY A 141 0.73 10.70 -31.96
N LYS A 142 0.63 9.69 -32.81
CA LYS A 142 -0.69 9.08 -33.16
C LYS A 142 -1.12 8.05 -32.11
N TRP A 143 -1.23 8.50 -30.86
CA TRP A 143 -1.39 7.68 -29.68
C TRP A 143 -2.53 6.66 -29.76
N ARG A 144 -3.69 7.06 -30.27
CA ARG A 144 -4.82 6.12 -30.44
C ARG A 144 -4.49 4.99 -31.41
N LYS A 145 -3.89 5.31 -32.55
CA LYS A 145 -3.50 4.29 -33.53
C LYS A 145 -2.35 3.42 -33.01
N ALA A 146 -1.42 4.01 -32.27
CA ALA A 146 -0.37 3.25 -31.60
C ALA A 146 -0.93 2.26 -30.59
N ASP A 147 -1.92 2.66 -29.81
CA ASP A 147 -2.61 1.80 -28.85
C ASP A 147 -3.37 0.66 -29.57
N GLU A 148 -4.09 0.99 -30.64
CA GLU A 148 -4.77 0.00 -31.46
C GLU A 148 -3.80 -1.01 -32.07
N HIS A 149 -2.70 -0.53 -32.62
CA HIS A 149 -1.68 -1.37 -33.20
C HIS A 149 -0.89 -2.18 -32.16
N THR A 150 -0.68 -1.65 -30.97
CA THR A 150 -0.12 -2.42 -29.85
C THR A 150 -0.96 -3.65 -29.53
N TRP A 151 -2.28 -3.50 -29.51
CA TRP A 151 -3.16 -4.62 -29.28
C TRP A 151 -3.12 -5.66 -30.43
N GLU A 152 -3.09 -5.21 -31.68
CA GLU A 152 -2.91 -6.10 -32.83
C GLU A 152 -1.61 -6.91 -32.72
N ILE A 153 -0.50 -6.28 -32.36
CA ILE A 153 0.78 -6.95 -32.12
C ILE A 153 0.67 -7.99 -31.01
N LEU A 154 0.02 -7.66 -29.89
CA LEU A 154 -0.16 -8.60 -28.77
C LEU A 154 -0.96 -9.85 -29.22
N LEU A 155 -2.00 -9.66 -30.03
CA LEU A 155 -2.80 -10.76 -30.57
C LEU A 155 -2.01 -11.59 -31.58
N GLN A 156 -1.23 -10.96 -32.47
CA GLN A 156 -0.38 -11.65 -33.45
C GLN A 156 0.68 -12.52 -32.78
N ILE A 157 1.37 -11.99 -31.76
CA ILE A 157 2.39 -12.73 -31.02
C ILE A 157 1.77 -13.95 -30.31
N ALA A 158 0.55 -13.81 -29.79
CA ALA A 158 -0.18 -14.88 -29.12
C ALA A 158 -0.94 -15.82 -30.09
N VAL A 159 -0.95 -15.52 -31.39
CA VAL A 159 -1.74 -16.22 -32.41
C VAL A 159 -3.23 -16.25 -32.03
N ARG A 160 -3.77 -15.07 -31.73
CA ARG A 160 -5.15 -14.87 -31.25
C ARG A 160 -5.91 -13.78 -32.03
N GLU A 161 -5.52 -13.51 -33.27
CA GLU A 161 -6.15 -12.49 -34.09
C GLU A 161 -7.64 -12.77 -34.34
N ASP A 162 -7.99 -14.04 -34.60
CA ASP A 162 -9.37 -14.45 -34.87
C ASP A 162 -10.26 -14.31 -33.63
N GLU A 163 -9.72 -14.66 -32.45
CA GLU A 163 -10.45 -14.56 -31.19
C GLU A 163 -10.57 -13.10 -30.70
N GLY A 164 -9.57 -12.28 -30.96
CA GLY A 164 -9.50 -10.87 -30.55
C GLY A 164 -9.36 -10.64 -29.05
N TRP A 165 -8.88 -11.64 -28.30
CA TRP A 165 -8.62 -11.55 -26.85
C TRP A 165 -7.52 -12.54 -26.42
N LEU A 166 -6.89 -12.26 -25.26
CA LEU A 166 -5.83 -13.08 -24.67
C LEU A 166 -6.36 -13.86 -23.46
N SER A 167 -6.06 -15.14 -23.40
CA SER A 167 -6.30 -15.98 -22.20
C SER A 167 -5.15 -15.83 -21.21
N ALA A 168 -5.34 -16.38 -19.99
CA ALA A 168 -4.28 -16.48 -18.99
C ALA A 168 -3.06 -17.21 -19.52
N ALA A 169 -3.27 -18.33 -20.20
CA ALA A 169 -2.20 -19.14 -20.76
C ALA A 169 -1.42 -18.40 -21.86
N ASP A 170 -2.09 -17.58 -22.66
CA ASP A 170 -1.44 -16.76 -23.68
C ASP A 170 -0.53 -15.70 -23.03
N ILE A 171 -1.00 -15.04 -21.95
CA ILE A 171 -0.21 -14.07 -21.19
C ILE A 171 0.98 -14.78 -20.51
N ASP A 172 0.76 -15.91 -19.87
CA ASP A 172 1.81 -16.66 -19.16
C ASP A 172 2.90 -17.17 -20.13
N SER A 173 2.55 -17.51 -21.37
CA SER A 173 3.49 -17.95 -22.42
C SER A 173 4.07 -16.83 -23.27
N PHE A 174 3.62 -15.56 -23.07
CA PHE A 174 4.04 -14.45 -23.92
C PHE A 174 5.55 -14.22 -23.85
N PRO A 175 6.26 -13.99 -24.99
CA PRO A 175 7.70 -13.77 -25.00
C PRO A 175 8.12 -12.53 -24.22
N PRO A 176 8.99 -12.65 -23.21
CA PRO A 176 9.40 -11.51 -22.38
C PRO A 176 10.10 -10.40 -23.17
N THR A 177 10.87 -10.76 -24.20
CA THR A 177 11.58 -9.84 -25.05
C THR A 177 10.62 -8.92 -25.81
N ASP A 178 9.54 -9.47 -26.32
CA ASP A 178 8.54 -8.71 -27.08
C ASP A 178 7.74 -7.76 -26.18
N LEU A 179 7.37 -8.18 -24.97
CA LEU A 179 6.76 -7.29 -23.99
C LEU A 179 7.66 -6.12 -23.62
N ARG A 180 8.97 -6.38 -23.42
CA ARG A 180 9.95 -5.33 -23.14
C ARG A 180 10.13 -4.38 -24.32
N THR A 181 10.15 -4.89 -25.53
CA THR A 181 10.26 -4.07 -26.73
C THR A 181 9.05 -3.13 -26.87
N ILE A 182 7.84 -3.64 -26.68
CA ILE A 182 6.64 -2.81 -26.67
C ILE A 182 6.73 -1.74 -25.57
N ASP A 183 7.10 -2.12 -24.37
CA ASP A 183 7.22 -1.22 -23.24
C ASP A 183 8.26 -0.11 -23.48
N GLN A 184 9.45 -0.48 -23.94
CA GLN A 184 10.54 0.46 -24.27
C GLN A 184 10.12 1.46 -25.34
N LEU A 185 9.43 1.04 -26.40
CA LEU A 185 8.91 1.92 -27.42
C LEU A 185 7.92 2.93 -26.83
N TRP A 186 6.99 2.49 -26.03
CA TRP A 186 6.04 3.39 -25.38
C TRP A 186 6.74 4.40 -24.45
N GLN A 187 7.69 3.96 -23.63
CA GLN A 187 8.45 4.84 -22.75
C GLN A 187 9.28 5.85 -23.54
N GLN A 188 10.03 5.38 -24.54
CA GLN A 188 10.93 6.22 -25.36
C GLN A 188 10.18 7.39 -25.99
N TYR A 189 9.05 7.12 -26.65
CA TYR A 189 8.31 8.15 -27.38
C TYR A 189 7.36 8.98 -26.53
N SER A 190 7.10 8.58 -25.28
CA SER A 190 6.29 9.36 -24.33
C SER A 190 7.10 10.05 -23.23
N SER A 191 8.43 10.07 -23.36
CA SER A 191 9.34 10.60 -22.31
C SER A 191 9.11 9.92 -20.94
N GLY A 192 8.94 8.61 -20.94
CA GLY A 192 8.70 7.82 -19.73
C GLY A 192 7.30 7.92 -19.13
N ARG A 193 6.37 8.58 -19.82
CA ARG A 193 5.01 8.79 -19.30
C ARG A 193 4.10 7.58 -19.47
N PHE A 194 4.26 6.84 -20.55
CA PHE A 194 3.45 5.69 -20.91
C PHE A 194 4.29 4.42 -21.00
N GLY A 195 3.66 3.28 -20.91
CA GLY A 195 4.32 1.98 -20.98
C GLY A 195 3.78 1.01 -19.94
N LEU A 196 4.04 -0.28 -20.17
CA LEU A 196 3.59 -1.36 -19.30
C LEU A 196 4.33 -1.35 -17.96
N SER A 197 5.61 -0.99 -17.94
CA SER A 197 6.39 -0.87 -16.70
C SER A 197 5.97 0.35 -15.87
N VAL A 198 5.54 1.45 -16.50
CA VAL A 198 4.94 2.59 -15.78
C VAL A 198 3.63 2.16 -15.12
N GLN A 199 2.82 1.39 -15.83
CA GLN A 199 1.60 0.81 -15.28
C GLN A 199 1.89 -0.15 -14.13
N GLN A 200 2.93 -0.98 -14.24
CA GLN A 200 3.38 -1.90 -13.20
C GLN A 200 3.78 -1.13 -11.93
N GLN A 201 4.59 -0.09 -12.03
CA GLN A 201 5.00 0.74 -10.89
C GLN A 201 3.78 1.35 -10.18
N ILE A 202 2.81 1.85 -10.94
CA ILE A 202 1.56 2.39 -10.38
C ILE A 202 0.77 1.27 -9.69
N TRP A 203 0.65 0.10 -10.31
CA TRP A 203 0.01 -1.08 -9.75
C TRP A 203 0.62 -1.52 -8.41
N GLU A 204 1.92 -1.59 -8.31
CA GLU A 204 2.63 -1.91 -7.08
C GLU A 204 2.39 -0.84 -6.00
N SER A 205 2.37 0.45 -6.37
CA SER A 205 2.11 1.56 -5.46
C SER A 205 0.67 1.62 -4.94
N THR A 206 -0.26 0.89 -5.56
CA THR A 206 -1.66 0.74 -5.11
C THR A 206 -1.91 -0.60 -4.40
N GLU A 207 -0.85 -1.29 -3.97
CA GLU A 207 -0.95 -2.59 -3.30
C GLU A 207 -1.82 -3.60 -4.09
N ALA A 208 -1.71 -3.57 -5.42
CA ALA A 208 -2.49 -4.37 -6.36
C ALA A 208 -4.03 -4.12 -6.29
N ASN A 209 -4.44 -2.95 -5.85
CA ASN A 209 -5.83 -2.52 -5.89
C ASN A 209 -6.21 -2.02 -7.29
N TYR A 210 -6.94 -2.84 -8.05
CA TYR A 210 -7.29 -2.54 -9.43
C TYR A 210 -8.12 -1.26 -9.60
N THR A 211 -9.03 -0.99 -8.69
CA THR A 211 -9.88 0.20 -8.72
C THR A 211 -9.04 1.47 -8.53
N GLU A 212 -8.16 1.48 -7.54
CA GLU A 212 -7.26 2.60 -7.29
C GLU A 212 -6.24 2.78 -8.42
N PHE A 213 -5.70 1.69 -8.94
CA PHE A 213 -4.86 1.72 -10.13
C PHE A 213 -5.57 2.41 -11.30
N CYS A 214 -6.81 2.01 -11.61
CA CYS A 214 -7.59 2.59 -12.70
C CYS A 214 -7.94 4.07 -12.48
N ASP A 215 -8.13 4.50 -11.23
CA ASP A 215 -8.28 5.91 -10.91
C ASP A 215 -7.00 6.70 -11.20
N ARG A 216 -5.82 6.16 -10.84
CA ARG A 216 -4.52 6.81 -11.07
C ARG A 216 -4.16 6.91 -12.54
N VAL A 217 -4.38 5.86 -13.29
CA VAL A 217 -4.11 5.88 -14.75
C VAL A 217 -5.22 6.57 -15.56
N GLY A 218 -6.32 6.98 -14.91
CA GLY A 218 -7.42 7.73 -15.54
C GLY A 218 -8.37 6.88 -16.39
N TRP A 219 -8.44 5.57 -16.17
CA TRP A 219 -9.43 4.70 -16.79
C TRP A 219 -10.77 4.70 -16.04
N ARG A 220 -10.74 5.17 -14.79
CA ARG A 220 -11.90 5.45 -13.95
C ARG A 220 -11.79 6.88 -13.41
N VAL A 221 -12.87 7.66 -13.48
CA VAL A 221 -12.89 9.07 -13.05
C VAL A 221 -14.18 9.34 -12.29
N LYS A 222 -14.08 9.88 -11.06
CA LYS A 222 -15.24 10.14 -10.20
C LYS A 222 -16.15 8.91 -10.08
N GLU A 223 -15.52 7.76 -9.79
CA GLU A 223 -16.19 6.45 -9.64
C GLU A 223 -16.83 5.87 -10.91
N ASN A 224 -16.73 6.53 -12.05
CA ASN A 224 -17.25 6.06 -13.32
C ASN A 224 -16.15 5.48 -14.22
N TRP A 225 -16.37 4.26 -14.70
CA TRP A 225 -15.51 3.62 -15.68
C TRP A 225 -15.69 4.27 -17.04
N LYS A 226 -14.58 4.60 -17.68
CA LYS A 226 -14.61 5.20 -19.02
C LYS A 226 -14.65 4.13 -20.10
N TYR A 227 -15.44 4.38 -21.14
CA TYR A 227 -15.37 3.58 -22.36
C TYR A 227 -14.08 3.93 -23.12
N TYR A 228 -13.63 3.00 -23.97
CA TYR A 228 -12.42 3.20 -24.79
C TYR A 228 -12.47 4.50 -25.62
N SER A 229 -13.65 4.85 -26.14
CA SER A 229 -13.88 6.09 -26.89
C SER A 229 -13.70 7.37 -26.06
N GLU A 230 -13.81 7.27 -24.74
CA GLU A 230 -13.74 8.40 -23.80
C GLU A 230 -12.34 8.57 -23.21
N LEU A 231 -11.41 7.66 -23.52
CA LEU A 231 -10.03 7.73 -23.07
C LEU A 231 -9.24 8.83 -23.77
N SER A 232 -8.22 9.33 -23.09
CA SER A 232 -7.40 10.44 -23.57
C SER A 232 -6.18 9.91 -24.34
N PHE A 233 -6.15 10.13 -25.64
CA PHE A 233 -5.04 9.72 -26.50
C PHE A 233 -4.16 10.91 -26.86
N ASN A 234 -3.50 11.50 -25.85
CA ASN A 234 -2.59 12.64 -26.00
C ASN A 234 -1.53 12.65 -24.88
N GLU A 235 -0.52 13.46 -25.03
CA GLU A 235 0.62 13.59 -24.12
C GLU A 235 0.25 14.06 -22.71
N ASN A 236 -0.91 14.72 -22.54
CA ASN A 236 -1.37 15.22 -21.25
C ASN A 236 -2.18 14.17 -20.45
N ALA A 237 -2.42 12.98 -21.01
CA ALA A 237 -3.06 11.89 -20.28
C ALA A 237 -2.23 11.51 -19.02
N PRO A 238 -2.86 10.98 -17.96
CA PRO A 238 -2.15 10.56 -16.76
C PRO A 238 -1.00 9.59 -17.04
N PRO A 239 0.07 9.55 -16.22
CA PRO A 239 1.09 8.51 -16.32
C PRO A 239 0.48 7.11 -16.32
N GLY A 240 1.01 6.22 -17.15
CA GLY A 240 0.48 4.86 -17.28
C GLY A 240 -0.86 4.74 -17.99
N HIS A 241 -1.43 5.84 -18.53
CA HIS A 241 -2.72 5.80 -19.21
C HIS A 241 -2.71 4.89 -20.46
N LEU A 242 -1.60 4.82 -21.16
CA LEU A 242 -1.39 4.04 -22.38
C LEU A 242 -0.21 3.06 -22.22
N PRO A 243 -0.20 1.93 -22.95
CA PRO A 243 -1.28 1.41 -23.77
C PRO A 243 -2.42 0.83 -22.94
N VAL A 244 -3.63 0.83 -23.51
CA VAL A 244 -4.84 0.34 -22.82
C VAL A 244 -5.00 -1.15 -23.08
N THR A 245 -4.29 -1.98 -22.34
CA THR A 245 -4.29 -3.44 -22.54
C THR A 245 -5.52 -4.14 -21.93
N ALA A 246 -6.12 -3.53 -20.91
CA ALA A 246 -7.20 -4.16 -20.14
C ALA A 246 -8.61 -3.94 -20.71
N TRP A 247 -8.82 -3.00 -21.63
CA TRP A 247 -10.14 -2.50 -22.03
C TRP A 247 -10.61 -2.89 -23.43
N ARG A 248 -9.94 -3.79 -24.09
CA ARG A 248 -10.44 -4.21 -25.41
C ARG A 248 -11.69 -5.06 -25.26
N GLN A 249 -12.66 -4.80 -26.11
CA GLN A 249 -14.10 -5.18 -26.04
C GLN A 249 -14.48 -6.58 -25.54
N ARG A 250 -13.53 -7.51 -25.44
CA ARG A 250 -13.78 -8.88 -24.96
C ARG A 250 -12.92 -9.28 -23.76
N ALA A 251 -11.81 -8.62 -23.52
CA ALA A 251 -10.95 -8.92 -22.37
C ALA A 251 -11.61 -8.54 -21.03
N CYS A 252 -12.49 -7.53 -21.03
CA CYS A 252 -13.21 -7.10 -19.82
C CYS A 252 -14.43 -7.94 -19.47
N TYR A 253 -14.99 -8.70 -20.45
CA TYR A 253 -16.23 -9.44 -20.26
C TYR A 253 -16.08 -10.96 -20.36
N GLY A 254 -14.92 -11.49 -19.90
CA GLY A 254 -14.87 -12.90 -19.51
C GLY A 254 -15.14 -13.92 -20.61
N ALA A 255 -14.73 -13.67 -21.86
CA ALA A 255 -14.66 -14.75 -22.84
C ALA A 255 -13.70 -15.87 -22.40
N GLY A 256 -12.89 -15.64 -21.36
CA GLY A 256 -11.93 -16.59 -20.82
C GLY A 256 -11.81 -16.60 -19.30
N LYS A 257 -12.87 -16.60 -18.53
CA LYS A 257 -12.84 -16.81 -17.06
C LYS A 257 -11.97 -15.87 -16.21
N LEU A 258 -11.21 -14.94 -16.78
CA LEU A 258 -10.39 -13.98 -16.06
C LEU A 258 -11.01 -12.59 -16.09
N THR A 259 -10.95 -11.88 -14.97
CA THR A 259 -11.29 -10.47 -14.86
C THR A 259 -10.19 -9.60 -15.48
N ALA A 260 -10.50 -8.34 -15.82
CA ALA A 260 -9.49 -7.37 -16.29
C ALA A 260 -8.35 -7.18 -15.27
N ALA A 261 -8.68 -7.24 -13.98
CA ALA A 261 -7.70 -7.17 -12.90
C ALA A 261 -6.71 -8.35 -12.92
N GLU A 262 -7.19 -9.57 -13.10
CA GLU A 262 -6.35 -10.77 -13.17
C GLU A 262 -5.45 -10.77 -14.40
N ASN A 263 -5.97 -10.35 -15.56
CA ASN A 263 -5.17 -10.21 -16.78
C ASN A 263 -4.07 -9.18 -16.59
N PHE A 264 -4.39 -8.03 -16.00
CA PHE A 264 -3.41 -6.99 -15.74
C PHE A 264 -2.35 -7.44 -14.74
N ALA A 265 -2.75 -8.08 -13.64
CA ALA A 265 -1.83 -8.60 -12.63
C ALA A 265 -0.82 -9.59 -13.24
N ARG A 266 -1.23 -10.43 -14.19
CA ARG A 266 -0.35 -11.37 -14.90
C ARG A 266 0.66 -10.66 -15.79
N ILE A 267 0.23 -9.65 -16.55
CA ILE A 267 1.13 -8.83 -17.39
C ILE A 267 2.16 -8.13 -16.51
N ALA A 268 1.72 -7.51 -15.41
CA ALA A 268 2.60 -6.84 -14.47
C ALA A 268 3.62 -7.80 -13.82
N ALA A 269 3.17 -8.98 -13.40
CA ALA A 269 4.06 -10.01 -12.84
C ALA A 269 5.10 -10.50 -13.86
N LYS A 270 4.72 -10.62 -15.13
CA LYS A 270 5.63 -11.07 -16.19
C LYS A 270 6.72 -10.05 -16.49
N LEU A 271 6.41 -8.76 -16.45
CA LEU A 271 7.40 -7.70 -16.56
C LEU A 271 8.40 -7.73 -15.41
N ALA A 272 7.92 -7.93 -14.17
CA ALA A 272 8.76 -8.01 -12.98
C ALA A 272 9.77 -9.18 -13.01
N THR A 273 9.41 -10.31 -13.62
CA THR A 273 10.29 -11.49 -13.71
C THR A 273 11.36 -11.40 -14.79
N GLY A 274 11.23 -10.47 -15.72
CA GLY A 274 12.17 -10.28 -16.83
C GLY A 274 13.42 -9.45 -16.50
N ASP A 275 13.52 -8.90 -15.30
CA ASP A 275 14.67 -8.08 -14.84
C ASP A 275 15.74 -8.88 -14.07
N ARG A 276 15.72 -10.22 -14.13
CA ARG A 276 16.74 -11.06 -13.49
C ARG A 276 17.66 -11.74 -14.49
#